data_7780b35b391920f43b916caecda07897
#
_entry.id   7780b35b391920f43b916caecda07897
#
_cell.length_a   1.000
_cell.length_b   1.000
_cell.length_c   1.000
_cell.angle_alpha   90.00
_cell.angle_beta   90.00
_cell.angle_gamma   90.00
#
_symmetry.space_group_name_H-M   'P 1'
#
loop_
_entity.id
_entity.type
_entity.pdbx_description
1 polymer ?
#
loop_
_entity_poly.entity_id
_entity_poly.type
_entity_poly.pdbx_seq_one_letter_code
_entity_poly.pdbx_strand_id
1 'polypeptide(L)'
;GSEKNAEKDEAARFARIREAVMAELKRTFKPEFLNRIDETIVFRQLTEEDIVKIAHRMLTITGKRMAQQGITLTADEDAVAALAKNGFDAEYGARPLRRSIQNTVEDAVAEQMLEGKLKSGDTAKVTLSDGKVVVEKVPAAEAEAEAIAEETQEGNKVSENKAE
;
A
#
# COMPACT_ATOMS: atom_id res chain seq x y z
N GLY A 1 18.63 17.04 -10.02
CA GLY A 1 19.72 16.15 -9.53
C GLY A 1 20.09 16.39 -8.06
N SER A 2 19.73 17.55 -7.51
CA SER A 2 20.14 17.97 -6.15
C SER A 2 19.25 17.38 -5.05
N GLU A 3 17.96 17.23 -5.29
CA GLU A 3 17.00 16.73 -4.30
C GLU A 3 17.18 15.24 -3.98
N LYS A 4 17.44 14.41 -4.99
CA LYS A 4 17.69 12.96 -4.79
C LYS A 4 18.98 12.66 -4.02
N ASN A 5 19.95 13.56 -4.05
CA ASN A 5 21.16 13.41 -3.24
C ASN A 5 20.93 13.82 -1.79
N ALA A 6 20.14 14.86 -1.53
CA ALA A 6 19.77 15.28 -0.19
C ALA A 6 18.96 14.20 0.55
N GLU A 7 17.98 13.57 -0.13
CA GLU A 7 17.21 12.46 0.45
C GLU A 7 18.06 11.23 0.76
N LYS A 8 19.04 10.90 -0.11
CA LYS A 8 19.98 9.80 0.14
C LYS A 8 20.92 10.10 1.30
N ASP A 9 21.39 11.33 1.44
CA ASP A 9 22.24 11.74 2.53
C ASP A 9 21.49 11.78 3.86
N GLU A 10 20.24 12.18 3.85
CA GLU A 10 19.36 12.17 5.01
C GLU A 10 19.04 10.74 5.47
N ALA A 11 18.70 9.86 4.56
CA ALA A 11 18.50 8.44 4.83
C ALA A 11 19.75 7.74 5.37
N ALA A 12 20.91 8.04 4.80
CA ALA A 12 22.20 7.48 5.25
C ALA A 12 22.60 8.01 6.63
N ARG A 13 22.41 9.29 6.89
CA ARG A 13 22.61 9.93 8.21
C ARG A 13 21.71 9.30 9.24
N PHE A 14 20.48 9.08 8.89
CA PHE A 14 19.47 8.48 9.72
C PHE A 14 19.80 7.03 10.08
N ALA A 15 20.21 6.21 9.09
CA ALA A 15 20.64 4.83 9.32
C ALA A 15 21.82 4.76 10.31
N ARG A 16 22.76 5.68 10.24
CA ARG A 16 23.90 5.76 11.18
C ARG A 16 23.46 6.12 12.60
N ILE A 17 22.55 7.09 12.75
CA ILE A 17 22.00 7.45 14.07
C ILE A 17 21.23 6.28 14.66
N ARG A 18 20.43 5.59 13.86
CA ARG A 18 19.69 4.40 14.27
C ARG A 18 20.63 3.28 14.73
N GLU A 19 21.68 2.97 13.96
CA GLU A 19 22.68 1.96 14.35
C GLU A 19 23.39 2.31 15.65
N ALA A 20 23.79 3.56 15.84
CA ALA A 20 24.45 4.01 17.06
C ALA A 20 23.52 3.93 18.27
N VAL A 21 22.27 4.34 18.15
CA VAL A 21 21.27 4.26 19.21
C VAL A 21 20.94 2.80 19.53
N MET A 22 20.77 1.96 18.50
CA MET A 22 20.48 0.54 18.70
C MET A 22 21.65 -0.21 19.35
N ALA A 23 22.89 0.12 19.00
CA ALA A 23 24.08 -0.46 19.63
C ALA A 23 24.17 -0.12 21.12
N GLU A 24 23.86 1.12 21.50
CA GLU A 24 23.83 1.53 22.91
C GLU A 24 22.68 0.89 23.69
N LEU A 25 21.50 0.79 23.08
CA LEU A 25 20.33 0.16 23.67
C LEU A 25 20.54 -1.35 23.89
N LYS A 26 21.19 -2.05 22.96
CA LYS A 26 21.55 -3.49 23.11
C LYS A 26 22.48 -3.76 24.27
N ARG A 27 23.28 -2.79 24.68
CA ARG A 27 24.16 -2.92 25.86
C ARG A 27 23.43 -2.77 27.17
N THR A 28 22.30 -2.07 27.18
CA THR A 28 21.63 -1.58 28.41
C THR A 28 20.32 -2.31 28.69
N PHE A 29 19.61 -2.80 27.67
CA PHE A 29 18.26 -3.36 27.77
C PHE A 29 18.11 -4.79 27.28
N LYS A 30 17.08 -5.50 27.77
CA LYS A 30 16.74 -6.87 27.35
C LYS A 30 16.22 -6.88 25.88
N PRO A 31 16.45 -7.99 25.12
CA PRO A 31 16.05 -8.09 23.72
C PRO A 31 14.57 -7.81 23.43
N GLU A 32 13.68 -8.22 24.31
CA GLU A 32 12.22 -8.00 24.16
C GLU A 32 11.85 -6.51 24.18
N PHE A 33 12.50 -5.75 25.04
CA PHE A 33 12.31 -4.30 25.14
C PHE A 33 12.87 -3.57 23.92
N LEU A 34 13.99 -4.06 23.38
CA LEU A 34 14.63 -3.50 22.18
C LEU A 34 13.76 -3.68 20.93
N ASN A 35 13.09 -4.81 20.79
CA ASN A 35 12.17 -5.06 19.66
C ASN A 35 11.00 -4.06 19.66
N ARG A 36 10.46 -3.72 20.83
CA ARG A 36 9.40 -2.72 20.96
C ARG A 36 9.87 -1.31 20.61
N ILE A 37 11.09 -0.95 21.03
CA ILE A 37 11.69 0.35 20.70
C ILE A 37 12.00 0.44 19.20
N ASP A 38 12.52 -0.63 18.60
CA ASP A 38 12.83 -0.67 17.16
C ASP A 38 11.56 -0.48 16.32
N GLU A 39 10.47 -1.16 16.65
CA GLU A 39 9.16 -0.94 16.03
C GLU A 39 8.71 0.52 16.17
N THR A 40 8.82 1.11 17.34
CA THR A 40 8.43 2.50 17.59
C THR A 40 9.28 3.48 16.79
N ILE A 41 10.59 3.27 16.70
CA ILE A 41 11.50 4.10 15.91
C ILE A 41 11.19 3.99 14.41
N VAL A 42 10.94 2.79 13.91
CA VAL A 42 10.57 2.56 12.50
C VAL A 42 9.28 3.31 12.15
N PHE A 43 8.25 3.23 12.98
CA PHE A 43 6.97 3.91 12.75
C PHE A 43 7.07 5.44 12.76
N ARG A 44 7.93 6.02 13.57
CA ARG A 44 8.12 7.49 13.65
C ARG A 44 8.78 8.08 12.41
N GLN A 45 9.34 7.27 11.54
CA GLN A 45 10.16 7.70 10.41
C GLN A 45 9.61 7.34 9.05
N LEU A 46 8.44 6.72 9.01
CA LEU A 46 7.73 6.46 7.79
C LEU A 46 7.35 7.79 7.13
N THR A 47 7.82 8.00 5.91
CA THR A 47 7.40 9.10 5.05
C THR A 47 6.01 8.85 4.51
N GLU A 48 5.35 9.87 3.96
CA GLU A 48 4.07 9.70 3.25
C GLU A 48 4.19 8.68 2.11
N GLU A 49 5.31 8.69 1.38
CA GLU A 49 5.59 7.72 0.33
C GLU A 49 5.68 6.28 0.85
N ASP A 50 6.30 6.08 2.01
CA ASP A 50 6.40 4.76 2.64
C ASP A 50 5.02 4.24 3.04
N ILE A 51 4.15 5.11 3.52
CA ILE A 51 2.78 4.76 3.90
C ILE A 51 1.96 4.39 2.68
N VAL A 52 2.12 5.10 1.57
CA VAL A 52 1.49 4.76 0.28
C VAL A 52 1.96 3.38 -0.21
N LYS A 53 3.25 3.07 -0.11
CA LYS A 53 3.77 1.74 -0.44
C LYS A 53 3.19 0.63 0.44
N ILE A 54 3.02 0.89 1.73
CA ILE A 54 2.36 -0.04 2.65
C ILE A 54 0.90 -0.24 2.26
N ALA A 55 0.19 0.83 1.91
CA ALA A 55 -1.20 0.76 1.43
C ALA A 55 -1.32 -0.08 0.15
N HIS A 56 -0.43 0.11 -0.82
CA HIS A 56 -0.37 -0.73 -2.03
C HIS A 56 -0.17 -2.20 -1.70
N ARG A 57 0.76 -2.51 -0.80
CA ARG A 57 1.02 -3.90 -0.38
C ARG A 57 -0.20 -4.53 0.29
N MET A 58 -0.87 -3.79 1.16
CA MET A 58 -2.09 -4.26 1.83
C MET A 58 -3.24 -4.47 0.85
N LEU A 59 -3.42 -3.57 -0.11
CA LEU A 59 -4.41 -3.72 -1.18
C LEU A 59 -4.11 -4.91 -2.10
N THR A 60 -2.84 -5.19 -2.37
CA THR A 60 -2.43 -6.39 -3.11
C THR A 60 -2.81 -7.67 -2.37
N ILE A 61 -2.59 -7.72 -1.06
CA ILE A 61 -2.99 -8.85 -0.22
C ILE A 61 -4.52 -9.01 -0.21
N THR A 62 -5.23 -7.91 -0.05
CA THR A 62 -6.71 -7.89 -0.13
C THR A 62 -7.19 -8.35 -1.50
N GLY A 63 -6.56 -7.89 -2.58
CA GLY A 63 -6.86 -8.30 -3.95
C GLY A 63 -6.68 -9.80 -4.19
N LYS A 64 -5.65 -10.41 -3.61
CA LYS A 64 -5.45 -11.86 -3.67
C LYS A 64 -6.56 -12.65 -2.97
N ARG A 65 -7.06 -12.14 -1.86
CA ARG A 65 -8.22 -12.74 -1.18
C ARG A 65 -9.51 -12.59 -1.98
N MET A 66 -9.72 -11.42 -2.59
CA MET A 66 -10.87 -11.17 -3.46
C MET A 66 -10.84 -12.05 -4.71
N ALA A 67 -9.66 -12.29 -5.28
CA ALA A 67 -9.47 -13.17 -6.42
C ALA A 67 -9.93 -14.62 -6.15
N GLN A 68 -9.83 -15.09 -4.91
CA GLN A 68 -10.37 -16.40 -4.51
C GLN A 68 -11.90 -16.47 -4.61
N GLN A 69 -12.57 -15.33 -4.54
CA GLN A 69 -14.02 -15.19 -4.74
C GLN A 69 -14.39 -14.81 -6.18
N GLY A 70 -13.41 -14.76 -7.07
CA GLY A 70 -13.58 -14.40 -8.48
C GLY A 70 -13.65 -12.91 -8.75
N ILE A 71 -13.33 -12.04 -7.77
CA ILE A 71 -13.32 -10.60 -7.92
C ILE A 71 -11.89 -10.10 -8.14
N THR A 72 -11.66 -9.39 -9.23
CA THR A 72 -10.40 -8.67 -9.47
C THR A 72 -10.48 -7.29 -8.85
N LEU A 73 -9.52 -6.95 -7.98
CA LEU A 73 -9.44 -5.65 -7.32
C LEU A 73 -8.39 -4.78 -8.00
N THR A 74 -8.78 -3.58 -8.40
CA THR A 74 -7.89 -2.52 -8.87
C THR A 74 -8.06 -1.27 -8.01
N ALA A 75 -7.11 -0.36 -8.03
CA ALA A 75 -7.17 0.87 -7.26
C ALA A 75 -6.53 2.03 -8.02
N ASP A 76 -7.18 3.19 -7.97
CA ASP A 76 -6.61 4.44 -8.45
C ASP A 76 -5.57 4.97 -7.45
N GLU A 77 -4.51 5.60 -7.95
CA GLU A 77 -3.45 6.17 -7.11
C GLU A 77 -3.97 7.21 -6.11
N ASP A 78 -4.93 8.03 -6.51
CA ASP A 78 -5.56 9.02 -5.63
C ASP A 78 -6.32 8.37 -4.46
N ALA A 79 -6.97 7.24 -4.72
CA ALA A 79 -7.66 6.47 -3.70
C ALA A 79 -6.67 5.81 -2.73
N VAL A 80 -5.56 5.28 -3.24
CA VAL A 80 -4.49 4.71 -2.43
C VAL A 80 -3.87 5.77 -1.52
N ALA A 81 -3.59 6.96 -2.05
CA ALA A 81 -3.06 8.08 -1.29
C ALA A 81 -4.03 8.53 -0.18
N ALA A 82 -5.33 8.57 -0.47
CA ALA A 82 -6.36 8.90 0.52
C ALA A 82 -6.47 7.84 1.63
N LEU A 83 -6.42 6.55 1.28
CA LEU A 83 -6.37 5.46 2.26
C LEU A 83 -5.14 5.55 3.15
N ALA A 84 -3.98 5.81 2.57
CA ALA A 84 -2.72 5.96 3.30
C ALA A 84 -2.79 7.12 4.29
N LYS A 85 -3.28 8.27 3.85
CA LYS A 85 -3.43 9.47 4.69
C LYS A 85 -4.40 9.25 5.85
N ASN A 86 -5.53 8.60 5.61
CA ASN A 86 -6.56 8.34 6.62
C ASN A 86 -6.18 7.20 7.56
N GLY A 87 -5.33 6.30 7.11
CA GLY A 87 -4.90 5.11 7.87
C GLY A 87 -3.59 5.29 8.64
N PHE A 88 -2.97 6.46 8.59
CA PHE A 88 -1.77 6.76 9.34
C PHE A 88 -2.09 7.57 10.60
N ASP A 89 -1.51 7.16 11.71
CA ASP A 89 -1.60 7.85 12.99
C ASP A 89 -0.20 8.04 13.57
N ALA A 90 0.07 9.22 14.13
CA ALA A 90 1.37 9.54 14.71
C ALA A 90 1.74 8.67 15.92
N GLU A 91 0.74 8.17 16.64
CA GLU A 91 0.92 7.33 17.81
C GLU A 91 0.97 5.83 17.47
N TYR A 92 0.08 5.38 16.57
CA TYR A 92 -0.11 3.96 16.22
C TYR A 92 0.52 3.56 14.88
N GLY A 93 1.10 4.52 14.15
CA GLY A 93 1.75 4.29 12.86
C GLY A 93 0.78 3.85 11.77
N ALA A 94 1.12 2.79 11.04
CA ALA A 94 0.30 2.25 9.96
C ALA A 94 -0.75 1.21 10.43
N ARG A 95 -0.88 0.94 11.72
CA ARG A 95 -1.87 -0.03 12.24
C ARG A 95 -3.31 0.32 11.88
N PRO A 96 -3.78 1.59 11.94
CA PRO A 96 -5.12 1.96 11.51
C PRO A 96 -5.38 1.74 10.02
N LEU A 97 -4.35 1.69 9.19
CA LEU A 97 -4.45 1.49 7.75
C LEU A 97 -5.09 0.14 7.40
N ARG A 98 -4.72 -0.93 8.10
CA ARG A 98 -5.32 -2.25 7.90
C ARG A 98 -6.82 -2.23 8.13
N ARG A 99 -7.25 -1.60 9.22
CA ARG A 99 -8.67 -1.45 9.56
C ARG A 99 -9.40 -0.57 8.55
N SER A 100 -8.77 0.51 8.12
CA SER A 100 -9.31 1.40 7.09
C SER A 100 -9.55 0.65 5.77
N ILE A 101 -8.60 -0.16 5.31
CA ILE A 101 -8.75 -0.98 4.10
C ILE A 101 -9.86 -2.03 4.28
N GLN A 102 -9.91 -2.73 5.43
CA GLN A 102 -10.95 -3.70 5.70
C GLN A 102 -12.34 -3.06 5.66
N ASN A 103 -12.54 -1.96 6.37
CA ASN A 103 -13.85 -1.30 6.46
C ASN A 103 -14.25 -0.63 5.14
N THR A 104 -13.32 -0.02 4.43
CA THR A 104 -13.63 0.74 3.22
C THR A 104 -13.70 -0.14 1.98
N VAL A 105 -12.81 -1.12 1.85
CA VAL A 105 -12.68 -1.93 0.64
C VAL A 105 -13.33 -3.29 0.81
N GLU A 106 -12.92 -4.08 1.78
CA GLU A 106 -13.42 -5.45 1.95
C GLU A 106 -14.92 -5.48 2.27
N ASP A 107 -15.38 -4.64 3.18
CA ASP A 107 -16.78 -4.56 3.55
C ASP A 107 -17.64 -4.05 2.38
N ALA A 108 -17.15 -3.06 1.63
CA ALA A 108 -17.85 -2.54 0.46
C ALA A 108 -17.99 -3.59 -0.65
N VAL A 109 -16.95 -4.37 -0.92
CA VAL A 109 -17.00 -5.48 -1.89
C VAL A 109 -17.98 -6.55 -1.42
N ALA A 110 -17.90 -6.95 -0.15
CA ALA A 110 -18.81 -7.95 0.41
C ALA A 110 -20.27 -7.53 0.34
N GLU A 111 -20.58 -6.27 0.67
CA GLU A 111 -21.91 -5.69 0.58
C GLU A 111 -22.44 -5.70 -0.85
N GLN A 112 -21.63 -5.27 -1.81
CA GLN A 112 -22.02 -5.27 -3.23
C GLN A 112 -22.20 -6.69 -3.80
N MET A 113 -21.46 -7.67 -3.31
CA MET A 113 -21.66 -9.08 -3.66
C MET A 113 -23.00 -9.60 -3.09
N LEU A 114 -23.35 -9.27 -1.84
CA LEU A 114 -24.61 -9.63 -1.22
C LEU A 114 -25.81 -9.01 -1.94
N GLU A 115 -25.67 -7.76 -2.40
CA GLU A 115 -26.68 -7.05 -3.18
C GLU A 115 -26.78 -7.51 -4.65
N GLY A 116 -25.88 -8.38 -5.09
CA GLY A 116 -25.80 -8.86 -6.47
C GLY A 116 -25.26 -7.85 -7.48
N LYS A 117 -24.67 -6.73 -7.01
CA LYS A 117 -24.01 -5.73 -7.86
C LYS A 117 -22.66 -6.19 -8.37
N LEU A 118 -21.91 -6.94 -7.55
CA LEU A 118 -20.66 -7.61 -7.92
C LEU A 118 -20.87 -9.11 -7.90
N LYS A 119 -20.39 -9.79 -8.95
CA LYS A 119 -20.45 -11.22 -9.12
C LYS A 119 -19.07 -11.77 -9.45
N SER A 120 -18.88 -13.08 -9.30
CA SER A 120 -17.66 -13.76 -9.72
C SER A 120 -17.36 -13.47 -11.20
N GLY A 121 -16.14 -13.06 -11.49
CA GLY A 121 -15.70 -12.63 -12.82
C GLY A 121 -15.69 -11.11 -13.01
N ASP A 122 -16.27 -10.34 -12.09
CA ASP A 122 -16.29 -8.88 -12.15
C ASP A 122 -14.99 -8.27 -11.61
N THR A 123 -14.72 -7.04 -12.04
CA THR A 123 -13.63 -6.21 -11.54
C THR A 123 -14.21 -5.09 -10.68
N ALA A 124 -13.67 -4.93 -9.48
CA ALA A 124 -13.97 -3.84 -8.57
C ALA A 124 -12.80 -2.85 -8.51
N LYS A 125 -13.09 -1.58 -8.61
CA LYS A 125 -12.11 -0.50 -8.57
C LYS A 125 -12.28 0.34 -7.31
N VAL A 126 -11.20 0.50 -6.58
CA VAL A 126 -11.11 1.44 -5.45
C VAL A 126 -10.81 2.82 -6.03
N THR A 127 -11.72 3.74 -5.90
CA THR A 127 -11.62 5.08 -6.49
C THR A 127 -12.01 6.16 -5.48
N LEU A 128 -11.71 7.40 -5.81
CA LEU A 128 -12.03 8.57 -4.98
C LEU A 128 -13.23 9.30 -5.59
N SER A 129 -14.30 9.44 -4.82
CA SER A 129 -15.49 10.17 -5.21
C SER A 129 -15.85 11.17 -4.12
N ASP A 130 -15.94 12.45 -4.47
CA ASP A 130 -16.23 13.56 -3.52
C ASP A 130 -15.34 13.55 -2.27
N GLY A 131 -14.05 13.25 -2.46
CA GLY A 131 -13.07 13.16 -1.36
C GLY A 131 -13.18 11.91 -0.49
N LYS A 132 -14.05 10.97 -0.83
CA LYS A 132 -14.22 9.68 -0.14
C LYS A 132 -13.76 8.52 -1.00
N VAL A 133 -13.13 7.56 -0.36
CA VAL A 133 -12.76 6.30 -1.02
C VAL A 133 -14.00 5.42 -1.14
N VAL A 134 -14.29 5.02 -2.35
CA VAL A 134 -15.43 4.15 -2.70
C VAL A 134 -14.97 2.99 -3.56
N VAL A 135 -15.77 1.93 -3.63
CA VAL A 135 -15.54 0.78 -4.50
C VAL A 135 -16.63 0.74 -5.56
N GLU A 136 -16.23 0.71 -6.82
CA GLU A 136 -17.14 0.70 -7.96
C GLU A 136 -16.87 -0.51 -8.85
N LYS A 137 -17.92 -1.04 -9.47
CA LYS A 137 -17.79 -2.07 -10.51
C LYS A 137 -17.23 -1.43 -11.77
N VAL A 138 -16.18 -2.03 -12.33
CA VAL A 138 -15.62 -1.62 -13.62
C VAL A 138 -16.41 -2.30 -14.75
N PRO A 139 -16.90 -1.56 -15.77
CA PRO A 139 -17.48 -2.16 -16.94
C PRO A 139 -16.52 -3.13 -17.65
N ALA A 140 -17.02 -4.23 -18.19
CA ALA A 140 -16.20 -5.26 -18.81
C ALA A 140 -15.27 -4.73 -19.93
N ALA A 141 -15.72 -3.75 -20.69
CA ALA A 141 -14.93 -3.10 -21.75
C ALA A 141 -13.72 -2.32 -21.22
N GLU A 142 -13.87 -1.65 -20.06
CA GLU A 142 -12.76 -0.93 -19.41
C GLU A 142 -11.78 -1.90 -18.74
N ALA A 143 -12.27 -2.98 -18.13
CA ALA A 143 -11.42 -4.01 -17.53
C ALA A 143 -10.53 -4.70 -18.55
N GLU A 144 -11.04 -4.98 -19.75
CA GLU A 144 -10.24 -5.53 -20.85
C GLU A 144 -9.20 -4.54 -21.37
N ALA A 145 -9.52 -3.26 -21.45
CA ALA A 145 -8.59 -2.21 -21.89
C ALA A 145 -7.45 -1.99 -20.88
N GLU A 146 -7.74 -2.02 -19.59
CA GLU A 146 -6.72 -1.94 -18.53
C GLU A 146 -5.81 -3.17 -18.53
N ALA A 147 -6.34 -4.37 -18.69
CA ALA A 147 -5.55 -5.61 -18.79
C ALA A 147 -4.59 -5.60 -19.99
N ILE A 148 -5.03 -5.13 -21.14
CA ILE A 148 -4.19 -5.00 -22.35
C ILE A 148 -3.08 -3.95 -22.12
N ALA A 149 -3.37 -2.85 -21.42
CA ALA A 149 -2.39 -1.82 -21.12
C ALA A 149 -1.30 -2.32 -20.14
N GLU A 150 -1.65 -3.13 -19.15
CA GLU A 150 -0.70 -3.74 -18.21
C GLU A 150 0.21 -4.76 -18.90
N GLU A 151 -0.33 -5.64 -19.74
CA GLU A 151 0.46 -6.60 -20.52
C GLU A 151 1.45 -5.91 -21.48
N THR A 152 1.06 -4.77 -22.05
CA THR A 152 1.93 -3.98 -22.93
C THR A 152 3.08 -3.32 -22.15
N GLN A 153 2.85 -2.88 -20.93
CA GLN A 153 3.90 -2.31 -20.09
C GLN A 153 4.88 -3.36 -19.55
N GLU A 154 4.42 -4.55 -19.21
CA GLU A 154 5.29 -5.66 -18.80
C GLU A 154 6.12 -6.19 -19.99
N GLY A 155 5.53 -6.30 -21.17
CA GLY A 155 6.22 -6.70 -22.39
C GLY A 155 7.35 -5.74 -22.78
N ASN A 156 7.18 -4.45 -22.55
CA ASN A 156 8.19 -3.43 -22.84
C ASN A 156 9.34 -3.43 -21.82
N LYS A 157 9.09 -3.72 -20.56
CA LYS A 157 10.14 -3.86 -19.52
C LYS A 157 11.02 -5.07 -19.73
N VAL A 158 10.48 -6.16 -20.29
CA VAL A 158 11.24 -7.38 -20.55
C VAL A 158 12.16 -7.22 -21.78
N SER A 159 11.76 -6.39 -22.77
CA SER A 159 12.59 -6.13 -23.95
C SER A 159 13.76 -5.18 -23.69
N GLU A 160 13.64 -4.23 -22.77
CA GLU A 160 14.74 -3.34 -22.37
C GLU A 160 15.83 -4.04 -21.55
N ASN A 161 15.48 -5.07 -20.80
CA ASN A 161 16.43 -5.82 -19.97
C ASN A 161 17.22 -6.91 -20.74
N LYS A 162 16.93 -7.10 -22.04
CA LYS A 162 17.64 -8.04 -22.92
C LYS A 162 18.64 -7.36 -23.89
N ALA A 163 18.75 -6.03 -23.84
CA ALA A 163 19.60 -5.24 -24.73
C ALA A 163 20.89 -4.71 -24.07
N GLU A 164 21.25 -5.18 -22.84
CA GLU A 164 22.55 -4.92 -22.20
C GLU A 164 23.40 -6.22 -22.18
#